data_5f6f9dcc97699aeb7ef951dd9562cf38
#
_entry.id   5f6f9dcc97699aeb7ef951dd9562cf38
#
_cell.length_a   1.000
_cell.length_b   1.000
_cell.length_c   1.000
_cell.angle_alpha   90.00
_cell.angle_beta   90.00
_cell.angle_gamma   90.00
#
_symmetry.space_group_name_H-M   'P 1'
#
loop_
_entity.id
_entity.type
_entity.pdbx_description
1 polymer ?
#
loop_
_entity_poly.entity_id
_entity_poly.type
_entity_poly.pdbx_seq_one_letter_code
_entity_poly.pdbx_strand_id
1 'polypeptide(L)'
;MNIFKNFILYLLNLLRNHVHQPKILDYLLKLDIKNAFDIGAHEGETLEYFLKIENIKKIHSFEPQILIYNKLFNKYNSNNKIVLNNLALSNDIKDKVFFINALSS
;
A
#
# COMPACT_ATOMS: atom_id res chain seq x y z
N MET A 1 -5.91 -5.37 -17.96
CA MET A 1 -5.10 -4.44 -17.16
C MET A 1 -5.94 -3.42 -16.40
N ASN A 2 -6.89 -2.76 -17.07
CA ASN A 2 -7.76 -1.79 -16.39
C ASN A 2 -8.67 -2.43 -15.34
N ILE A 3 -9.16 -3.64 -15.59
CA ILE A 3 -9.98 -4.39 -14.64
C ILE A 3 -9.17 -4.73 -13.38
N PHE A 4 -7.92 -5.14 -13.55
CA PHE A 4 -7.02 -5.47 -12.44
C PHE A 4 -6.68 -4.23 -11.61
N LYS A 5 -6.37 -3.11 -12.27
CA LYS A 5 -6.09 -1.83 -11.60
C LYS A 5 -7.30 -1.35 -10.82
N ASN A 6 -8.47 -1.36 -11.43
CA ASN A 6 -9.70 -0.93 -10.76
C ASN A 6 -10.05 -1.84 -9.58
N PHE A 7 -9.78 -3.12 -9.71
CA PHE A 7 -9.97 -4.09 -8.64
C PHE A 7 -9.05 -3.80 -7.45
N ILE A 8 -7.79 -3.51 -7.69
CA ILE A 8 -6.84 -3.16 -6.64
C ILE A 8 -7.26 -1.86 -5.94
N LEU A 9 -7.67 -0.83 -6.70
CA LEU A 9 -8.16 0.42 -6.13
C LEU A 9 -9.42 0.21 -5.27
N TYR A 10 -10.33 -0.60 -5.75
CA TYR A 10 -11.53 -0.99 -5.01
C TYR A 10 -11.15 -1.67 -3.70
N LEU A 11 -10.22 -2.61 -3.77
CA LEU A 11 -9.71 -3.33 -2.62
C LEU A 11 -9.06 -2.42 -1.59
N LEU A 12 -8.22 -1.48 -2.05
CA LEU A 12 -7.58 -0.50 -1.18
C LEU A 12 -8.62 0.36 -0.46
N ASN A 13 -9.68 0.76 -1.15
CA ASN A 13 -10.78 1.49 -0.53
C ASN A 13 -11.51 0.67 0.52
N LEU A 14 -11.77 -0.59 0.23
CA LEU A 14 -12.39 -1.49 1.20
C LEU A 14 -11.50 -1.69 2.42
N LEU A 15 -10.22 -1.90 2.22
CA LEU A 15 -9.25 -2.08 3.31
C LEU A 15 -9.14 -0.80 4.15
N ARG A 16 -9.17 0.37 3.52
CA ARG A 16 -9.13 1.64 4.23
C ARG A 16 -10.35 1.85 5.13
N ASN A 17 -11.52 1.42 4.67
CA ASN A 17 -12.79 1.62 5.38
C ASN A 17 -13.15 0.46 6.31
N HIS A 18 -12.65 -0.75 6.03
CA HIS A 18 -13.03 -1.97 6.73
C HIS A 18 -11.84 -2.89 6.96
N VAL A 19 -10.81 -2.36 7.64
CA VAL A 19 -9.50 -2.99 7.81
C VAL A 19 -9.55 -4.39 8.43
N HIS A 20 -10.63 -4.75 9.11
CA HIS A 20 -10.72 -5.99 9.88
C HIS A 20 -11.79 -6.97 9.36
N GLN A 21 -12.20 -6.89 8.10
CA GLN A 21 -13.21 -7.82 7.59
C GLN A 21 -12.57 -9.13 7.10
N PRO A 22 -12.82 -10.26 7.78
CA PRO A 22 -12.27 -11.56 7.39
C PRO A 22 -12.67 -11.99 5.98
N LYS A 23 -13.85 -11.58 5.53
CA LYS A 23 -14.34 -11.91 4.18
C LYS A 23 -13.48 -11.36 3.07
N ILE A 24 -12.90 -10.18 3.26
CA ILE A 24 -12.01 -9.57 2.26
C ILE A 24 -10.73 -10.38 2.15
N LEU A 25 -10.15 -10.78 3.28
CA LEU A 25 -8.96 -11.60 3.29
C LEU A 25 -9.22 -12.96 2.62
N ASP A 26 -10.33 -13.61 2.94
CA ASP A 26 -10.71 -14.88 2.30
C ASP A 26 -10.84 -14.74 0.79
N TYR A 27 -11.45 -13.66 0.34
CA TYR A 27 -11.59 -13.38 -1.09
C TYR A 27 -10.23 -13.17 -1.76
N LEU A 28 -9.35 -12.41 -1.12
CA LEU A 28 -8.00 -12.16 -1.62
C LEU A 28 -7.17 -13.44 -1.69
N LEU A 29 -7.32 -14.33 -0.71
CA LEU A 29 -6.60 -15.60 -0.69
C LEU A 29 -7.01 -16.51 -1.86
N LYS A 30 -8.22 -16.36 -2.38
CA LYS A 30 -8.70 -17.12 -3.54
C LYS A 30 -8.21 -16.57 -4.87
N LEU A 31 -7.68 -15.35 -4.89
CA LEU A 31 -7.14 -14.73 -6.10
C LEU A 31 -5.65 -15.02 -6.21
N ASP A 32 -5.20 -15.29 -7.43
CA ASP A 32 -3.78 -15.49 -7.70
C ASP A 32 -3.09 -14.14 -7.94
N ILE A 33 -2.97 -13.37 -6.87
CA ILE A 33 -2.33 -12.05 -6.91
C ILE A 33 -0.85 -12.22 -6.60
N LYS A 34 0.01 -11.82 -7.52
CA LYS A 34 1.47 -11.90 -7.34
C LYS A 34 2.08 -10.59 -6.85
N ASN A 35 1.54 -9.47 -7.29
CA ASN A 35 2.05 -8.14 -6.96
C ASN A 35 0.92 -7.29 -6.40
N ALA A 36 1.22 -6.50 -5.39
CA ALA A 36 0.30 -5.54 -4.81
C ALA A 36 0.93 -4.15 -4.78
N PHE A 37 0.10 -3.13 -4.92
CA PHE A 37 0.51 -1.73 -4.85
C PHE A 37 -0.26 -1.06 -3.74
N ASP A 38 0.47 -0.50 -2.79
CA ASP A 38 -0.07 0.24 -1.66
C ASP A 38 0.25 1.71 -1.84
N ILE A 39 -0.75 2.47 -2.25
CA ILE A 39 -0.60 3.89 -2.55
C ILE A 39 -1.04 4.70 -1.34
N GLY A 40 -0.09 5.44 -0.76
CA GLY A 40 -0.32 6.13 0.51
C GLY A 40 -0.25 5.15 1.68
N ALA A 41 0.92 4.52 1.84
CA ALA A 41 1.13 3.44 2.80
C ALA A 41 0.88 3.84 4.25
N HIS A 42 1.04 5.14 4.56
CA HIS A 42 0.80 5.71 5.87
C HIS A 42 1.52 4.91 6.97
N GLU A 43 0.81 4.34 7.95
CA GLU A 43 1.42 3.58 9.04
C GLU A 43 1.62 2.10 8.75
N GLY A 44 1.26 1.64 7.55
CA GLY A 44 1.48 0.27 7.12
C GLY A 44 0.34 -0.69 7.37
N GLU A 45 -0.86 -0.20 7.64
CA GLU A 45 -2.04 -1.05 7.88
C GLU A 45 -2.36 -1.94 6.69
N THR A 46 -2.33 -1.38 5.48
CA THR A 46 -2.56 -2.13 4.25
C THR A 46 -1.42 -3.12 3.99
N LEU A 47 -0.18 -2.73 4.30
CA LEU A 47 0.97 -3.62 4.19
C LEU A 47 0.80 -4.87 5.06
N GLU A 48 0.34 -4.70 6.30
CA GLU A 48 0.11 -5.83 7.19
C GLU A 48 -0.93 -6.80 6.62
N TYR A 49 -1.95 -6.29 5.95
CA TYR A 49 -2.94 -7.11 5.26
C TYR A 49 -2.32 -7.90 4.12
N PHE A 50 -1.58 -7.23 3.25
CA PHE A 50 -0.96 -7.89 2.11
C PHE A 50 0.06 -8.94 2.52
N LEU A 51 0.74 -8.73 3.64
CA LEU A 51 1.72 -9.69 4.16
C LEU A 51 1.09 -11.01 4.59
N LYS A 52 -0.21 -11.00 4.92
CA LYS A 52 -0.96 -12.21 5.26
C LYS A 52 -1.33 -13.06 4.05
N ILE A 53 -1.16 -12.52 2.85
CA ILE A 53 -1.54 -13.21 1.62
C ILE A 53 -0.29 -13.87 1.04
N GLU A 54 -0.21 -15.19 1.15
CA GLU A 54 0.98 -15.95 0.77
C GLU A 54 1.32 -15.85 -0.72
N ASN A 55 0.29 -15.75 -1.57
CA ASN A 55 0.47 -15.67 -3.02
C ASN A 55 1.14 -14.40 -3.49
N ILE A 56 1.05 -13.31 -2.72
CA ILE A 56 1.70 -12.06 -3.07
C ILE A 56 3.20 -12.21 -2.87
N LYS A 57 3.95 -11.97 -3.94
CA LYS A 57 5.41 -12.07 -3.96
C LYS A 57 6.08 -10.72 -3.75
N LYS A 58 5.48 -9.64 -4.21
CA LYS A 58 5.98 -8.27 -4.05
C LYS A 58 4.87 -7.31 -3.71
N ILE A 59 5.16 -6.43 -2.76
CA ILE A 59 4.29 -5.33 -2.36
C ILE A 59 5.06 -4.04 -2.60
N HIS A 60 4.57 -3.23 -3.50
CA HIS A 60 5.14 -1.92 -3.80
C HIS A 60 4.36 -0.85 -3.05
N SER A 61 4.98 -0.25 -2.06
CA SER A 61 4.37 0.78 -1.22
C SER A 61 4.92 2.15 -1.58
N PHE A 62 4.02 3.13 -1.63
CA PHE A 62 4.35 4.50 -1.99
C PHE A 62 3.89 5.42 -0.87
N GLU A 63 4.83 6.14 -0.27
CA GLU A 63 4.54 7.12 0.77
C GLU A 63 5.37 8.39 0.51
N PRO A 64 4.72 9.52 0.15
CA PRO A 64 5.43 10.75 -0.19
C PRO A 64 6.00 11.48 1.02
N GLN A 65 5.40 11.35 2.19
CA GLN A 65 5.85 12.05 3.38
C GLN A 65 7.08 11.38 3.96
N ILE A 66 8.20 12.09 3.94
CA ILE A 66 9.49 11.51 4.32
C ILE A 66 9.52 10.97 5.76
N LEU A 67 8.85 11.65 6.69
CA LEU A 67 8.82 11.20 8.08
C LEU A 67 8.07 9.88 8.23
N ILE A 68 6.96 9.74 7.54
CA ILE A 68 6.17 8.50 7.54
C ILE A 68 6.92 7.40 6.79
N TYR A 69 7.51 7.73 5.65
CA TYR A 69 8.35 6.79 4.89
C TYR A 69 9.47 6.23 5.76
N ASN A 70 10.15 7.08 6.51
CA ASN A 70 11.25 6.64 7.38
C ASN A 70 10.78 5.67 8.45
N LYS A 71 9.59 5.87 9.01
CA LYS A 71 9.00 4.92 9.96
C LYS A 71 8.72 3.58 9.30
N LEU A 72 8.15 3.60 8.09
CA LEU A 72 7.91 2.37 7.32
C LEU A 72 9.22 1.67 6.98
N PHE A 73 10.22 2.43 6.56
CA PHE A 73 11.53 1.89 6.22
C PHE A 73 12.15 1.17 7.42
N ASN A 74 12.13 1.80 8.60
CA ASN A 74 12.68 1.20 9.80
C ASN A 74 11.96 -0.10 10.18
N LYS A 75 10.66 -0.18 9.91
CA LYS A 75 9.85 -1.35 10.24
C LYS A 75 10.01 -2.49 9.24
N TYR A 76 10.12 -2.17 7.95
CA TYR A 76 10.00 -3.16 6.87
C TYR A 76 11.24 -3.36 6.01
N ASN A 77 12.35 -2.66 6.26
CA ASN A 77 13.52 -2.70 5.37
C ASN A 77 14.14 -4.10 5.22
N SER A 78 13.95 -4.97 6.19
CA SER A 78 14.47 -6.34 6.13
C SER A 78 13.51 -7.33 5.46
N ASN A 79 12.32 -6.90 5.09
CA ASN A 79 11.34 -7.78 4.45
C ASN A 79 11.49 -7.71 2.94
N ASN A 80 11.98 -8.79 2.35
CA ASN A 80 12.26 -8.87 0.91
C ASN A 80 11.00 -8.77 0.03
N LYS A 81 9.83 -8.96 0.61
CA LYS A 81 8.55 -8.86 -0.09
C LYS A 81 8.14 -7.42 -0.36
N ILE A 82 8.64 -6.48 0.45
CA ILE A 82 8.21 -5.09 0.45
C ILE A 82 9.24 -4.21 -0.25
N VAL A 83 8.78 -3.45 -1.22
CA VAL A 83 9.55 -2.40 -1.89
C VAL A 83 8.96 -1.06 -1.50
N LEU A 84 9.71 -0.28 -0.73
CA LEU A 84 9.26 1.03 -0.25
C LEU A 84 9.76 2.13 -1.17
N ASN A 85 8.86 3.06 -1.49
CA ASN A 85 9.15 4.18 -2.38
C ASN A 85 8.70 5.48 -1.73
N ASN A 86 9.63 6.41 -1.55
CA ASN A 86 9.30 7.75 -1.06
C ASN A 86 8.86 8.63 -2.22
N LEU A 87 7.69 8.31 -2.76
CA LEU A 87 7.13 8.93 -3.96
C LEU A 87 5.63 9.06 -3.82
N ALA A 88 5.07 10.10 -4.43
CA ALA A 88 3.65 10.20 -4.70
C ALA A 88 3.40 9.74 -6.14
N LEU A 89 2.33 8.98 -6.34
CA LEU A 89 1.92 8.60 -7.70
C LEU A 89 1.12 9.74 -8.33
N SER A 90 1.50 10.09 -9.56
CA SER A 90 0.89 11.18 -10.31
C SER A 90 0.92 10.82 -11.79
N ASN A 91 0.17 11.57 -12.59
CA ASN A 91 0.24 11.47 -14.04
C ASN A 91 1.41 12.27 -14.64
N ASP A 92 2.17 12.99 -13.81
CA ASP A 92 3.34 13.77 -14.21
C ASP A 92 4.59 13.22 -13.54
N ILE A 93 5.73 13.32 -14.24
CA ILE A 93 7.04 13.00 -13.68
C ILE A 93 7.73 14.32 -13.34
N LYS A 94 7.48 14.86 -12.17
CA LYS A 94 8.14 16.07 -11.68
C LYS A 94 8.00 16.20 -10.18
N ASP A 95 8.88 16.96 -9.59
CA ASP A 95 8.80 17.29 -8.17
C ASP A 95 7.61 18.18 -7.89
N LYS A 96 6.93 17.92 -6.80
CA LYS A 96 5.77 18.69 -6.35
C LYS A 96 5.93 19.04 -4.89
N VAL A 97 5.39 20.21 -4.51
CA VAL A 97 5.38 20.63 -3.11
C VAL A 97 4.25 19.90 -2.38
N PHE A 98 4.58 19.33 -1.24
CA PHE A 98 3.64 18.67 -0.35
C PHE A 98 3.35 19.55 0.87
N PHE A 99 2.09 19.83 1.11
CA PHE A 99 1.66 20.51 2.32
C PHE A 99 1.22 19.49 3.35
N ILE A 100 1.92 19.43 4.46
CA ILE A 100 1.62 18.50 5.53
C ILE A 100 0.76 19.22 6.56
N ASN A 101 -0.48 18.75 6.74
CA ASN A 101 -1.34 19.26 7.78
C ASN A 101 -1.04 18.52 9.09
N ALA A 102 -0.73 19.28 10.14
CA ALA A 102 -0.41 18.71 11.45
C ALA A 102 -1.55 17.91 12.07
N LEU A 103 -2.79 18.15 11.63
CA LEU A 103 -3.96 17.43 12.10
C LEU A 103 -4.30 16.20 11.28
N SER A 104 -3.65 16.00 10.14
CA SER A 104 -3.80 14.80 9.31
C SER A 104 -2.72 13.79 9.69
N SER A 105 -3.05 12.96 10.59
CA SER A 105 -2.16 11.86 11.00
C SER A 105 -2.52 10.59 10.25
#